data_26eaa7bd54493c1fd9cfd492edc97666
#
_entry.id   26eaa7bd54493c1fd9cfd492edc97666
#
_cell.length_a   1.000
_cell.length_b   1.000
_cell.length_c   1.000
_cell.angle_alpha   90.00
_cell.angle_beta   90.00
_cell.angle_gamma   90.00
#
_symmetry.space_group_name_H-M   'P 1'
#
loop_
_entity.id
_entity.type
_entity.pdbx_description
1 polymer ?
#
loop_
_entity_poly.entity_id
_entity_poly.type
_entity_poly.pdbx_seq_one_letter_code
_entity_poly.pdbx_strand_id
1 'polypeptide(L)'
;MSQIGSAQLDQMKQSEIYRAWAAVAPDPEAFPTLMDRTGALLRRPYDWSDEVRGLEMPVQLVYGDADSIPPSHAAEFFALLGGGLRDAGWDGALRTHNRLCIIPGRTHHTMFAAPALAGIVDHFTLF
;
A
#
# COMPACT_ATOMS: atom_id res chain seq x y z
N MET A 1 -12.57 -10.54 5.01
CA MET A 1 -11.11 -10.65 4.78
C MET A 1 -10.64 -11.94 5.38
N SER A 2 -10.27 -12.76 4.64
CA SER A 2 -9.06 -13.43 4.21
C SER A 2 -9.08 -14.88 4.59
N GLN A 3 -9.51 -15.69 3.66
CA GLN A 3 -9.19 -17.11 3.70
C GLN A 3 -8.03 -17.36 2.71
N ILE A 4 -6.86 -16.77 3.01
CA ILE A 4 -5.65 -17.14 2.29
C ILE A 4 -5.03 -18.32 3.05
N GLY A 5 -4.90 -19.44 2.37
CA GLY A 5 -4.32 -20.67 2.90
C GLY A 5 -4.23 -21.75 1.83
N SER A 6 -3.59 -22.86 2.15
CA SER A 6 -3.37 -23.99 1.23
C SER A 6 -4.66 -24.59 0.66
N ALA A 7 -5.81 -24.39 1.32
CA ALA A 7 -7.12 -24.87 0.82
C ALA A 7 -7.56 -24.23 -0.52
N GLN A 8 -6.92 -23.14 -0.98
CA GLN A 8 -7.23 -22.45 -2.23
C GLN A 8 -6.13 -22.60 -3.29
N LEU A 9 -5.18 -23.50 -3.05
CA LEU A 9 -3.98 -23.69 -3.88
C LEU A 9 -4.25 -23.94 -5.34
N ASP A 10 -5.18 -24.81 -5.66
CA ASP A 10 -5.44 -25.20 -7.05
C ASP A 10 -5.97 -24.02 -7.88
N GLN A 11 -6.79 -23.16 -7.28
CA GLN A 11 -7.26 -21.94 -7.90
C GLN A 11 -6.14 -20.89 -8.02
N MET A 12 -5.32 -20.76 -6.99
CA MET A 12 -4.23 -19.80 -6.97
C MET A 12 -3.09 -20.17 -7.93
N LYS A 13 -2.81 -21.46 -8.13
CA LYS A 13 -1.83 -21.94 -9.12
C LYS A 13 -2.19 -21.57 -10.57
N GLN A 14 -3.45 -21.25 -10.84
CA GLN A 14 -3.90 -20.75 -12.16
C GLN A 14 -3.75 -19.23 -12.31
N SER A 15 -3.45 -18.51 -11.24
CA SER A 15 -3.34 -17.06 -11.24
C SER A 15 -2.02 -16.55 -11.83
N GLU A 16 -2.03 -15.32 -12.32
CA GLU A 16 -0.83 -14.61 -12.76
C GLU A 16 0.15 -14.37 -11.61
N ILE A 17 -0.36 -14.19 -10.39
CA ILE A 17 0.45 -14.02 -9.18
C ILE A 17 1.30 -15.26 -8.94
N TYR A 18 0.72 -16.46 -9.05
CA TYR A 18 1.49 -17.70 -8.92
C TYR A 18 2.55 -17.82 -10.02
N ARG A 19 2.20 -17.53 -11.28
CA ARG A 19 3.16 -17.62 -12.40
C ARG A 19 4.33 -16.66 -12.21
N ALA A 20 4.06 -15.42 -11.82
CA ALA A 20 5.11 -14.44 -11.55
C ALA A 20 6.01 -14.85 -10.37
N TRP A 21 5.41 -15.38 -9.30
CA TRP A 21 6.17 -15.89 -8.17
C TRP A 21 7.00 -17.13 -8.54
N ALA A 22 6.41 -18.12 -9.20
CA ALA A 22 7.10 -19.36 -9.57
C ALA A 22 8.27 -19.14 -10.53
N ALA A 23 8.23 -18.08 -11.34
CA ALA A 23 9.29 -17.74 -12.26
C ALA A 23 10.59 -17.26 -11.56
N VAL A 24 10.50 -16.79 -10.30
CA VAL A 24 11.63 -16.24 -9.56
C VAL A 24 11.88 -16.96 -8.22
N ALA A 25 10.99 -17.82 -7.79
CA ALA A 25 11.11 -18.54 -6.52
C ALA A 25 12.25 -19.55 -6.58
N PRO A 26 13.12 -19.62 -5.56
CA PRO A 26 14.15 -20.66 -5.47
C PRO A 26 13.57 -22.08 -5.39
N ASP A 27 12.38 -22.22 -4.80
CA ASP A 27 11.62 -23.47 -4.68
C ASP A 27 10.13 -23.21 -4.95
N PRO A 28 9.66 -23.41 -6.20
CA PRO A 28 8.24 -23.24 -6.55
C PRO A 28 7.30 -24.19 -5.80
N GLU A 29 7.77 -25.31 -5.29
CA GLU A 29 6.94 -26.25 -4.50
C GLU A 29 6.67 -25.70 -3.08
N ALA A 30 7.40 -24.70 -2.62
CA ALA A 30 7.17 -24.03 -1.35
C ALA A 30 5.95 -23.06 -1.34
N PHE A 31 5.23 -22.91 -2.46
CA PHE A 31 4.06 -22.00 -2.55
C PHE A 31 2.98 -22.28 -1.48
N PRO A 32 2.60 -23.55 -1.17
CA PRO A 32 1.68 -23.84 -0.07
C PRO A 32 2.14 -23.26 1.27
N THR A 33 3.41 -23.44 1.57
CA THR A 33 4.01 -22.92 2.82
C THR A 33 3.98 -21.39 2.87
N LEU A 34 4.24 -20.72 1.74
CA LEU A 34 4.10 -19.27 1.63
C LEU A 34 2.68 -18.83 1.94
N MET A 35 1.68 -19.48 1.34
CA MET A 35 0.27 -19.15 1.54
C MET A 35 -0.16 -19.34 2.99
N ASP A 36 0.23 -20.43 3.62
CA ASP A 36 -0.11 -20.71 5.02
C ASP A 36 0.55 -19.69 5.98
N ARG A 37 1.82 -19.34 5.75
CA ARG A 37 2.53 -18.32 6.54
C ARG A 37 1.91 -16.94 6.35
N THR A 38 1.59 -16.56 5.11
CA THR A 38 0.92 -15.28 4.81
C THR A 38 -0.47 -15.25 5.46
N GLY A 39 -1.25 -16.31 5.34
CA GLY A 39 -2.55 -16.41 5.99
C GLY A 39 -2.45 -16.35 7.51
N ALA A 40 -1.45 -16.98 8.12
CA ALA A 40 -1.20 -16.89 9.56
C ALA A 40 -0.83 -15.46 9.99
N LEU A 41 0.00 -14.76 9.19
CA LEU A 41 0.37 -13.36 9.45
C LEU A 41 -0.86 -12.46 9.39
N LEU A 42 -1.68 -12.57 8.33
CA LEU A 42 -2.85 -11.73 8.12
C LEU A 42 -3.96 -11.93 9.18
N ARG A 43 -3.94 -13.04 9.90
CA ARG A 43 -4.88 -13.29 11.02
C ARG A 43 -4.41 -12.69 12.34
N ARG A 44 -3.17 -12.24 12.44
CA ARG A 44 -2.68 -11.61 13.67
C ARG A 44 -3.22 -10.18 13.74
N PRO A 45 -3.83 -9.79 14.86
CA PRO A 45 -4.15 -8.38 15.07
C PRO A 45 -2.83 -7.60 15.21
N TYR A 46 -2.76 -6.47 14.58
CA TYR A 46 -1.66 -5.52 14.74
C TYR A 46 -2.20 -4.09 14.60
N ASP A 47 -1.57 -3.19 15.29
CA ASP A 47 -1.82 -1.76 15.18
C ASP A 47 -0.47 -1.03 15.31
N TRP A 48 -0.10 -0.32 14.28
CA TRP A 48 1.13 0.49 14.22
C TRP A 48 0.84 1.98 14.25
N SER A 49 -0.34 2.38 14.72
CA SER A 49 -0.76 3.78 14.70
C SER A 49 0.19 4.69 15.48
N ASP A 50 0.73 4.21 16.60
CA ASP A 50 1.65 5.01 17.42
C ASP A 50 3.04 5.13 16.75
N GLU A 51 3.53 4.05 16.15
CA GLU A 51 4.78 4.07 15.39
C GLU A 51 4.67 4.98 14.17
N VAL A 52 3.53 4.97 13.47
CA VAL A 52 3.27 5.86 12.33
C VAL A 52 3.26 7.33 12.77
N ARG A 53 2.67 7.65 13.90
CA ARG A 53 2.70 9.01 14.46
C ARG A 53 4.10 9.46 14.83
N GLY A 54 4.98 8.52 15.18
CA GLY A 54 6.38 8.76 15.52
C GLY A 54 7.34 8.93 14.34
N LEU A 55 6.87 8.83 13.08
CA LEU A 55 7.72 9.01 11.91
C LEU A 55 8.09 10.49 11.74
N GLU A 56 9.37 10.79 11.82
CA GLU A 56 9.90 12.16 11.70
C GLU A 56 10.29 12.53 10.26
N MET A 57 10.58 11.53 9.41
CA MET A 57 10.91 11.78 8.01
C MET A 57 9.65 12.15 7.20
N PRO A 58 9.79 12.94 6.13
CA PRO A 58 8.71 13.16 5.17
C PRO A 58 8.23 11.85 4.54
N VAL A 59 6.92 11.66 4.47
CA VAL A 59 6.28 10.46 3.90
C VAL A 59 5.38 10.85 2.74
N GLN A 60 5.54 10.18 1.60
CA GLN A 60 4.64 10.24 0.46
C GLN A 60 3.76 8.99 0.43
N LEU A 61 2.46 9.16 0.56
CA LEU A 61 1.47 8.11 0.37
C LEU A 61 0.89 8.21 -1.04
N VAL A 62 0.88 7.10 -1.77
CA VAL A 62 0.26 7.02 -3.11
C VAL A 62 -0.63 5.80 -3.18
N TYR A 63 -1.89 6.00 -3.52
CA TYR A 63 -2.92 4.96 -3.63
C TYR A 63 -3.66 5.06 -4.97
N GLY A 64 -4.28 3.97 -5.40
CA GLY A 64 -5.30 4.00 -6.45
C GLY A 64 -6.69 4.11 -5.84
N ASP A 65 -7.64 4.76 -6.51
CA ASP A 65 -9.04 4.82 -6.04
C ASP A 65 -9.81 3.50 -6.27
N ALA A 66 -9.27 2.62 -7.12
CA ALA A 66 -9.79 1.27 -7.38
C ALA A 66 -8.93 0.18 -6.71
N ASP A 67 -8.15 0.53 -5.69
CA ASP A 67 -7.33 -0.40 -4.91
C ASP A 67 -8.20 -1.23 -3.95
N SER A 68 -7.69 -2.39 -3.54
CA SER A 68 -8.24 -3.18 -2.43
C SER A 68 -8.09 -2.47 -1.06
N ILE A 69 -7.18 -1.51 -0.96
CA ILE A 69 -7.05 -0.62 0.19
C ILE A 69 -7.96 0.59 -0.04
N PRO A 70 -9.02 0.77 0.76
CA PRO A 70 -9.99 1.83 0.53
C PRO A 70 -9.38 3.23 0.76
N PRO A 71 -9.84 4.25 0.02
CA PRO A 71 -9.39 5.64 0.21
C PRO A 71 -9.55 6.17 1.64
N SER A 72 -10.52 5.67 2.41
CA SER A 72 -10.67 6.01 3.83
C SER A 72 -9.44 5.63 4.64
N HIS A 73 -8.86 4.44 4.40
CA HIS A 73 -7.62 4.02 5.07
C HIS A 73 -6.44 4.94 4.68
N ALA A 74 -6.36 5.35 3.42
CA ALA A 74 -5.33 6.30 2.98
C ALA A 74 -5.44 7.65 3.72
N ALA A 75 -6.68 8.13 3.90
CA ALA A 75 -6.95 9.37 4.63
C ALA A 75 -6.63 9.22 6.14
N GLU A 76 -7.00 8.10 6.76
CA GLU A 76 -6.66 7.80 8.15
C GLU A 76 -5.15 7.74 8.36
N PHE A 77 -4.44 7.04 7.49
CA PHE A 77 -2.98 6.96 7.57
C PHE A 77 -2.33 8.34 7.40
N PHE A 78 -2.83 9.16 6.48
CA PHE A 78 -2.36 10.54 6.30
C PHE A 78 -2.61 11.41 7.53
N ALA A 79 -3.74 11.22 8.20
CA ALA A 79 -4.06 11.92 9.45
C ALA A 79 -3.11 11.51 10.60
N LEU A 80 -2.73 10.23 10.70
CA LEU A 80 -1.72 9.78 11.67
C LEU A 80 -0.37 10.48 11.46
N LEU A 81 -0.01 10.75 10.20
CA LEU A 81 1.18 11.52 9.83
C LEU A 81 1.03 13.05 10.04
N GLY A 82 -0.08 13.50 10.61
CA GLY A 82 -0.35 14.93 10.83
C GLY A 82 -0.91 15.65 9.60
N GLY A 83 -1.31 14.91 8.55
CA GLY A 83 -1.85 15.48 7.33
C GLY A 83 -3.35 15.72 7.37
N GLY A 84 -3.84 16.76 6.69
CA GLY A 84 -5.27 17.04 6.55
C GLY A 84 -6.02 17.42 7.82
N LEU A 85 -5.33 17.65 8.94
CA LEU A 85 -5.93 17.95 10.23
C LEU A 85 -6.32 19.42 10.41
N ARG A 86 -5.84 20.30 9.54
CA ARG A 86 -6.12 21.75 9.57
C ARG A 86 -5.97 22.35 8.18
N ASP A 87 -6.54 23.52 7.98
CA ASP A 87 -6.29 24.33 6.81
C ASP A 87 -4.80 24.75 6.76
N ALA A 88 -4.19 24.59 5.61
CA ALA A 88 -2.77 24.91 5.40
C ALA A 88 -2.51 26.42 5.26
N GLY A 89 -3.53 27.24 5.21
CA GLY A 89 -3.45 28.66 4.92
C GLY A 89 -3.37 28.94 3.40
N TRP A 90 -3.60 30.19 3.03
CA TRP A 90 -3.63 30.61 1.63
C TRP A 90 -2.33 30.32 0.87
N ASP A 91 -1.20 30.46 1.54
CA ASP A 91 0.14 30.24 1.02
C ASP A 91 0.70 28.84 1.29
N GLY A 92 -0.08 27.99 1.99
CA GLY A 92 0.35 26.66 2.40
C GLY A 92 1.39 26.63 3.51
N ALA A 93 1.60 27.73 4.23
CA ALA A 93 2.63 27.83 5.30
C ALA A 93 2.42 26.83 6.44
N LEU A 94 1.17 26.37 6.66
CA LEU A 94 0.81 25.43 7.73
C LEU A 94 0.69 23.98 7.24
N ARG A 95 1.09 23.69 5.98
CA ARG A 95 1.05 22.33 5.43
C ARG A 95 2.06 21.42 6.15
N THR A 96 1.71 20.13 6.26
CA THR A 96 2.68 19.11 6.66
C THR A 96 3.70 18.84 5.55
N HIS A 97 4.85 18.29 5.91
CA HIS A 97 5.82 17.77 4.94
C HIS A 97 5.37 16.44 4.31
N ASN A 98 4.39 15.77 4.94
CA ASN A 98 3.80 14.55 4.40
C ASN A 98 2.84 14.85 3.25
N ARG A 99 2.70 13.92 2.32
CA ARG A 99 1.86 14.06 1.13
C ARG A 99 0.97 12.84 0.95
N LEU A 100 -0.24 13.10 0.43
CA LEU A 100 -1.17 12.06 0.01
C LEU A 100 -1.55 12.31 -1.45
N CYS A 101 -1.50 11.25 -2.25
CA CYS A 101 -2.03 11.23 -3.61
C CYS A 101 -2.90 9.99 -3.80
N ILE A 102 -4.08 10.18 -4.41
CA ILE A 102 -4.94 9.09 -4.85
C ILE A 102 -5.07 9.22 -6.37
N ILE A 103 -4.58 8.22 -7.11
CA ILE A 103 -4.55 8.22 -8.58
C ILE A 103 -5.84 7.62 -9.11
N PRO A 104 -6.63 8.36 -9.90
CA PRO A 104 -7.92 7.88 -10.41
C PRO A 104 -7.78 6.66 -11.33
N GLY A 105 -8.72 5.71 -11.21
CA GLY A 105 -8.84 4.54 -12.07
C GLY A 105 -7.69 3.55 -11.94
N ARG A 106 -6.93 3.58 -10.85
CA ARG A 106 -5.81 2.66 -10.64
C ARG A 106 -6.11 1.64 -9.54
N THR A 107 -5.77 0.40 -9.83
CA THR A 107 -5.72 -0.69 -8.84
C THR A 107 -4.34 -0.76 -8.21
N HIS A 108 -4.19 -1.56 -7.16
CA HIS A 108 -2.89 -1.84 -6.55
C HIS A 108 -1.82 -2.26 -7.59
N HIS A 109 -2.19 -3.11 -8.54
CA HIS A 109 -1.25 -3.65 -9.54
C HIS A 109 -0.97 -2.69 -10.70
N THR A 110 -1.94 -1.83 -11.09
CA THR A 110 -1.78 -0.92 -12.23
C THR A 110 -1.21 0.43 -11.83
N MET A 111 -1.11 0.73 -10.54
CA MET A 111 -0.58 2.00 -10.04
C MET A 111 0.88 2.21 -10.44
N PHE A 112 1.71 1.16 -10.38
CA PHE A 112 3.14 1.25 -10.73
C PHE A 112 3.40 1.62 -12.19
N ALA A 113 2.46 1.34 -13.07
CA ALA A 113 2.51 1.72 -14.49
C ALA A 113 1.79 3.04 -14.78
N ALA A 114 1.35 3.79 -13.75
CA ALA A 114 0.68 5.07 -13.96
C ALA A 114 1.68 6.14 -14.40
N PRO A 115 1.48 6.79 -15.55
CA PRO A 115 2.37 7.87 -16.03
C PRO A 115 2.52 9.02 -15.02
N ALA A 116 1.48 9.28 -14.22
CA ALA A 116 1.51 10.32 -13.20
C ALA A 116 2.46 10.01 -12.03
N LEU A 117 2.80 8.73 -11.78
CA LEU A 117 3.56 8.32 -10.60
C LEU A 117 4.96 8.96 -10.57
N ALA A 118 5.65 9.01 -11.71
CA ALA A 118 6.98 9.62 -11.78
C ALA A 118 6.93 11.09 -11.36
N GLY A 119 6.00 11.87 -11.89
CA GLY A 119 5.86 13.29 -11.52
C GLY A 119 5.46 13.51 -10.06
N ILE A 120 4.67 12.59 -9.48
CA ILE A 120 4.31 12.64 -8.05
C ILE A 120 5.56 12.42 -7.19
N VAL A 121 6.40 11.44 -7.54
CA VAL A 121 7.64 11.14 -6.81
C VAL A 121 8.65 12.27 -6.97
N ASP A 122 8.86 12.76 -8.19
CA ASP A 122 9.79 13.87 -8.45
C ASP A 122 9.38 15.12 -7.67
N HIS A 123 8.09 15.45 -7.65
CA HIS A 123 7.59 16.60 -6.89
C HIS A 123 7.81 16.45 -5.38
N PHE A 124 7.76 15.25 -4.85
CA PHE A 124 8.03 14.97 -3.45
C PHE A 124 9.51 15.11 -3.08
N THR A 125 10.41 14.67 -3.97
CA THR A 125 11.87 14.69 -3.71
C THR A 125 12.51 16.06 -3.87
N LEU A 126 11.82 17.04 -4.46
CA LEU A 126 12.29 18.40 -4.67
C LEU A 126 12.03 19.33 -3.46
N PHE A 127 11.48 18.83 -2.37
CA PHE A 127 11.24 19.53 -1.10
C PHE A 127 11.98 18.83 0.04
#